data_cb6b5cc894dca2ca5350fb51d3fd2990
#
_entry.id   cb6b5cc894dca2ca5350fb51d3fd2990
#
_cell.length_a   1.000
_cell.length_b   1.000
_cell.length_c   1.000
_cell.angle_alpha   90.00
_cell.angle_beta   90.00
_cell.angle_gamma   90.00
#
_symmetry.space_group_name_H-M   'P 1'
#
loop_
_entity.id
_entity.type
_entity.pdbx_description
1 polymer ?
#
loop_
_entity_poly.entity_id
_entity_poly.type
_entity_poly.pdbx_seq_one_letter_code
_entity_poly.pdbx_strand_id
1 'polypeptide(L)'
;MLNDAGFDAYIVGGAVRDFILDLPVSDYDIATNATLDQAIEVFKDYECKKYISKNITIGVKLNHTYFELSTFKGSTIEEDLSNRDFSVNSLAYHPSIGLIDPYHGLADLVSKRLKTIRDIDIVIKEDPIRILRAIRFYESRGLILDLDLKNYILKNASLLNDVKNERIQKEINPIFLSDKPSDYINEFKEVFFALFPPLLNCYGFDQKCPKWHNFDIFNHTMKVLDSTKCDLILRMSAFFHDMGKCDCYVLGDDGVGHFYNHAVKSEEYARLYLTKYKYNKYFIDRVCHLVYYHDYPLVPKERNVLRFIYQFGTKDLDLYLGLKRADILGQTPDLYYRLEAIDEIQAIIKNLFDNDKIITYRNLKINGDVLKDLGYQGEEIGKGLEIILKKVIAKELKNNPDKLYAYALELKYHLNEVE
;
A
#
# COMPACT_ATOMS: atom_id res chain seq x y z
N MET A 1 22.89 -31.08 4.63
CA MET A 1 23.86 -30.21 5.36
C MET A 1 23.57 -30.21 6.87
N LEU A 2 22.45 -29.64 7.39
CA LEU A 2 22.17 -29.68 8.84
C LEU A 2 22.01 -31.12 9.34
N ASN A 3 21.22 -31.94 8.63
CA ASN A 3 21.05 -33.36 8.98
C ASN A 3 22.36 -34.15 8.92
N ASP A 4 23.21 -33.86 7.92
CA ASP A 4 24.54 -34.49 7.80
C ASP A 4 25.50 -34.06 8.91
N ALA A 5 25.27 -32.86 9.48
CA ALA A 5 26.01 -32.37 10.65
C ALA A 5 25.43 -32.85 11.99
N GLY A 6 24.42 -33.73 11.97
CA GLY A 6 23.82 -34.35 13.16
C GLY A 6 22.71 -33.51 13.81
N PHE A 7 22.17 -32.52 13.12
CA PHE A 7 21.04 -31.71 13.57
C PHE A 7 19.76 -32.10 12.84
N ASP A 8 18.65 -32.13 13.55
CA ASP A 8 17.33 -32.24 12.92
C ASP A 8 16.98 -30.93 12.20
N ALA A 9 16.51 -31.03 10.94
CA ALA A 9 16.11 -29.88 10.16
C ALA A 9 14.91 -30.22 9.26
N TYR A 10 13.87 -29.39 9.34
CA TYR A 10 12.60 -29.60 8.66
C TYR A 10 12.23 -28.37 7.86
N ILE A 11 11.70 -28.56 6.64
CA ILE A 11 10.96 -27.52 5.94
C ILE A 11 9.63 -27.35 6.68
N VAL A 12 9.21 -26.10 6.95
CA VAL A 12 8.06 -25.85 7.81
C VAL A 12 7.14 -24.76 7.26
N GLY A 13 5.92 -24.73 7.75
CA GLY A 13 5.01 -23.61 7.61
C GLY A 13 4.52 -23.36 6.19
N GLY A 14 4.69 -22.11 5.73
CA GLY A 14 4.17 -21.65 4.44
C GLY A 14 4.66 -22.44 3.24
N ALA A 15 5.94 -22.82 3.23
CA ALA A 15 6.53 -23.59 2.15
C ALA A 15 5.86 -24.96 1.98
N VAL A 16 5.62 -25.68 3.08
CA VAL A 16 4.96 -27.00 3.05
C VAL A 16 3.50 -26.85 2.60
N ARG A 17 2.78 -25.87 3.17
CA ARG A 17 1.40 -25.59 2.79
C ARG A 17 1.27 -25.25 1.29
N ASP A 18 2.07 -24.31 0.80
CA ASP A 18 1.98 -23.84 -0.58
C ASP A 18 2.39 -24.94 -1.57
N PHE A 19 3.35 -25.79 -1.21
CA PHE A 19 3.68 -26.99 -1.98
C PHE A 19 2.49 -27.99 -2.06
N ILE A 20 1.80 -28.25 -0.96
CA ILE A 20 0.60 -29.12 -0.94
C ILE A 20 -0.53 -28.54 -1.80
N LEU A 21 -0.66 -27.21 -1.85
CA LEU A 21 -1.67 -26.50 -2.66
C LEU A 21 -1.27 -26.32 -4.12
N ASP A 22 -0.13 -26.87 -4.57
CA ASP A 22 0.43 -26.68 -5.92
C ASP A 22 0.63 -25.19 -6.27
N LEU A 23 1.03 -24.39 -5.27
CA LEU A 23 1.33 -22.97 -5.41
C LEU A 23 2.85 -22.75 -5.48
N PRO A 24 3.31 -21.70 -6.16
CA PRO A 24 4.74 -21.36 -6.18
C PRO A 24 5.26 -21.11 -4.76
N VAL A 25 6.33 -21.78 -4.38
CA VAL A 25 7.03 -21.55 -3.12
C VAL A 25 8.15 -20.53 -3.36
N SER A 26 8.06 -19.37 -2.72
CA SER A 26 9.07 -18.29 -2.83
C SER A 26 10.11 -18.34 -1.72
N ASP A 27 9.67 -18.65 -0.52
CA ASP A 27 10.48 -18.58 0.69
C ASP A 27 10.43 -19.91 1.43
N TYR A 28 11.60 -20.42 1.81
CA TYR A 28 11.73 -21.67 2.54
C TYR A 28 12.09 -21.40 3.99
N ASP A 29 11.15 -21.68 4.89
CA ASP A 29 11.39 -21.69 6.34
C ASP A 29 11.93 -23.05 6.76
N ILE A 30 13.07 -23.04 7.45
CA ILE A 30 13.68 -24.25 8.05
C ILE A 30 13.64 -24.11 9.56
N ALA A 31 13.04 -25.08 10.24
CA ALA A 31 13.14 -25.24 11.69
C ALA A 31 14.17 -26.33 12.02
N THR A 32 15.03 -26.07 13.00
CA THR A 32 16.11 -26.99 13.40
C THR A 32 16.33 -26.99 14.91
N ASN A 33 16.88 -28.11 15.46
CA ASN A 33 17.35 -28.15 16.82
C ASN A 33 18.77 -27.58 17.01
N ALA A 34 19.45 -27.22 15.92
CA ALA A 34 20.71 -26.48 15.97
C ALA A 34 20.52 -25.09 16.57
N THR A 35 21.45 -24.66 17.43
CA THR A 35 21.55 -23.26 17.82
C THR A 35 21.95 -22.42 16.60
N LEU A 36 21.71 -21.11 16.68
CA LEU A 36 22.06 -20.20 15.59
C LEU A 36 23.56 -20.23 15.27
N ASP A 37 24.42 -20.31 16.29
CA ASP A 37 25.88 -20.35 16.10
C ASP A 37 26.31 -21.68 15.45
N GLN A 38 25.70 -22.80 15.84
CA GLN A 38 25.91 -24.09 15.18
C GLN A 38 25.44 -24.07 13.71
N ALA A 39 24.29 -23.46 13.44
CA ALA A 39 23.80 -23.31 12.07
C ALA A 39 24.75 -22.42 11.24
N ILE A 40 25.26 -21.31 11.78
CA ILE A 40 26.24 -20.45 11.11
C ILE A 40 27.52 -21.26 10.78
N GLU A 41 28.00 -22.08 11.70
CA GLU A 41 29.19 -22.91 11.45
C GLU A 41 28.96 -23.94 10.34
N VAL A 42 27.76 -24.57 10.29
CA VAL A 42 27.41 -25.51 9.19
C VAL A 42 27.37 -24.80 7.83
N PHE A 43 26.99 -23.53 7.80
CA PHE A 43 26.86 -22.76 6.55
C PHE A 43 27.96 -21.71 6.39
N LYS A 44 29.13 -21.85 7.06
CA LYS A 44 30.22 -20.85 7.04
C LYS A 44 30.76 -20.53 5.64
N ASP A 45 30.68 -21.48 4.71
CA ASP A 45 31.14 -21.31 3.33
C ASP A 45 30.07 -20.68 2.40
N TYR A 46 28.94 -20.29 2.94
CA TYR A 46 27.81 -19.70 2.22
C TYR A 46 27.49 -18.29 2.70
N GLU A 47 26.76 -17.52 1.89
CA GLU A 47 26.28 -16.19 2.28
C GLU A 47 25.21 -16.31 3.37
N CYS A 48 25.58 -16.00 4.62
CA CYS A 48 24.70 -16.02 5.78
C CYS A 48 24.42 -14.60 6.26
N LYS A 49 23.13 -14.29 6.54
CA LYS A 49 22.71 -13.01 7.09
C LYS A 49 21.84 -13.21 8.32
N LYS A 50 22.27 -12.67 9.46
CA LYS A 50 21.52 -12.75 10.71
C LYS A 50 20.45 -11.67 10.77
N TYR A 51 19.20 -12.06 10.99
CA TYR A 51 18.08 -11.16 11.21
C TYR A 51 17.68 -11.19 12.68
N ILE A 52 17.67 -10.00 13.29
CA ILE A 52 17.28 -9.83 14.69
C ILE A 52 15.88 -9.21 14.70
N SER A 53 14.87 -10.04 14.94
CA SER A 53 13.48 -9.62 15.16
C SER A 53 13.01 -10.11 16.55
N LYS A 54 11.71 -10.36 16.74
CA LYS A 54 11.17 -11.02 17.94
C LYS A 54 11.73 -12.46 18.10
N ASN A 55 12.01 -13.13 16.98
CA ASN A 55 12.79 -14.37 16.90
C ASN A 55 14.05 -14.04 16.08
N ILE A 56 15.20 -14.56 16.51
CA ILE A 56 16.43 -14.43 15.74
C ILE A 56 16.42 -15.53 14.68
N THR A 57 16.56 -15.16 13.42
CA THR A 57 16.64 -16.10 12.30
C THR A 57 17.89 -15.88 11.49
N ILE A 58 18.32 -16.85 10.74
CA ILE A 58 19.45 -16.79 9.83
C ILE A 58 18.93 -16.98 8.41
N GLY A 59 19.16 -16.00 7.56
CA GLY A 59 18.98 -16.18 6.13
C GLY A 59 20.23 -16.80 5.50
N VAL A 60 20.07 -17.89 4.79
CA VAL A 60 21.11 -18.56 4.05
C VAL A 60 20.78 -18.59 2.58
N LYS A 61 21.70 -18.13 1.74
CA LYS A 61 21.55 -18.17 0.28
C LYS A 61 22.30 -19.36 -0.28
N LEU A 62 21.56 -20.31 -0.82
CA LEU A 62 22.11 -21.47 -1.53
C LEU A 62 21.73 -21.38 -3.01
N ASN A 63 22.72 -21.24 -3.88
CA ASN A 63 22.55 -20.97 -5.31
C ASN A 63 21.73 -19.69 -5.52
N HIS A 64 20.50 -19.80 -6.01
CA HIS A 64 19.57 -18.66 -6.21
C HIS A 64 18.39 -18.68 -5.25
N THR A 65 18.36 -19.64 -4.30
CA THR A 65 17.27 -19.83 -3.35
C THR A 65 17.66 -19.28 -1.98
N TYR A 66 16.72 -18.64 -1.33
CA TYR A 66 16.87 -18.08 0.00
C TYR A 66 16.14 -18.96 1.01
N PHE A 67 16.83 -19.31 2.09
CA PHE A 67 16.30 -20.12 3.17
C PHE A 67 16.36 -19.32 4.47
N GLU A 68 15.26 -19.28 5.22
CA GLU A 68 15.22 -18.69 6.55
C GLU A 68 15.25 -19.80 7.59
N LEU A 69 16.31 -19.82 8.42
CA LEU A 69 16.52 -20.82 9.46
C LEU A 69 16.15 -20.26 10.82
N SER A 70 15.38 -21.02 11.58
CA SER A 70 15.03 -20.76 12.97
C SER A 70 15.30 -21.97 13.86
N THR A 71 15.76 -21.71 15.08
CA THR A 71 15.83 -22.77 16.10
C THR A 71 14.43 -23.10 16.60
N PHE A 72 14.16 -24.38 16.92
CA PHE A 72 12.89 -24.82 17.47
C PHE A 72 12.44 -23.97 18.66
N LYS A 73 11.15 -23.72 18.71
CA LYS A 73 10.48 -23.21 19.91
C LYS A 73 10.08 -24.39 20.78
N GLY A 74 11.02 -24.94 21.48
CA GLY A 74 10.87 -26.17 22.29
C GLY A 74 11.99 -27.15 21.98
N SER A 75 11.82 -28.40 22.40
CA SER A 75 12.81 -29.46 22.27
C SER A 75 12.61 -30.35 21.04
N THR A 76 11.39 -30.38 20.50
CA THR A 76 11.00 -31.20 19.34
C THR A 76 10.30 -30.38 18.26
N ILE A 77 10.20 -30.97 17.06
CA ILE A 77 9.46 -30.34 15.96
C ILE A 77 7.98 -30.16 16.28
N GLU A 78 7.36 -31.11 17.01
CA GLU A 78 5.95 -31.02 17.41
C GLU A 78 5.73 -29.84 18.37
N GLU A 79 6.67 -29.60 19.30
CA GLU A 79 6.63 -28.44 20.17
C GLU A 79 6.79 -27.12 19.37
N ASP A 80 7.68 -27.07 18.39
CA ASP A 80 7.79 -25.91 17.48
C ASP A 80 6.46 -25.66 16.75
N LEU A 81 5.90 -26.71 16.16
CA LEU A 81 4.63 -26.63 15.44
C LEU A 81 3.47 -26.18 16.34
N SER A 82 3.50 -26.53 17.65
CA SER A 82 2.50 -26.10 18.64
C SER A 82 2.50 -24.60 18.92
N ASN A 83 3.56 -23.90 18.57
CA ASN A 83 3.72 -22.46 18.78
C ASN A 83 3.33 -21.62 17.56
N ARG A 84 2.86 -22.26 16.47
CA ARG A 84 2.44 -21.57 15.25
C ARG A 84 1.04 -21.00 15.38
N ASP A 85 0.59 -20.31 14.36
CA ASP A 85 -0.71 -19.60 14.35
C ASP A 85 -1.89 -20.53 14.01
N PHE A 86 -1.86 -21.15 12.85
CA PHE A 86 -2.96 -21.92 12.29
C PHE A 86 -2.52 -23.35 11.95
N SER A 87 -3.46 -24.31 12.00
CA SER A 87 -3.21 -25.72 11.67
C SER A 87 -2.57 -25.90 10.29
N VAL A 88 -3.03 -25.13 9.28
CA VAL A 88 -2.51 -25.13 7.91
C VAL A 88 -1.06 -24.65 7.78
N ASN A 89 -0.52 -23.98 8.79
CA ASN A 89 0.87 -23.54 8.87
C ASN A 89 1.70 -24.38 9.85
N SER A 90 1.06 -25.33 10.54
CA SER A 90 1.69 -26.22 11.53
C SER A 90 2.05 -27.58 10.92
N LEU A 91 2.60 -27.50 9.70
CA LEU A 91 3.07 -28.62 8.89
C LEU A 91 4.59 -28.59 8.82
N ALA A 92 5.23 -29.73 8.87
CA ALA A 92 6.66 -29.87 8.62
C ALA A 92 6.93 -31.01 7.62
N TYR A 93 8.01 -30.93 6.89
CA TYR A 93 8.47 -31.97 5.97
C TYR A 93 9.95 -32.28 6.19
N HIS A 94 10.24 -33.56 6.28
CA HIS A 94 11.62 -34.06 6.35
C HIS A 94 11.85 -35.09 5.24
N PRO A 95 12.97 -35.03 4.49
CA PRO A 95 13.21 -35.93 3.36
C PRO A 95 13.17 -37.43 3.68
N SER A 96 13.58 -37.84 4.89
CA SER A 96 13.63 -39.25 5.31
C SER A 96 12.37 -39.70 6.07
N ILE A 97 11.55 -38.79 6.57
CA ILE A 97 10.39 -39.10 7.43
C ILE A 97 9.09 -38.84 6.66
N GLY A 98 9.09 -37.86 5.76
CA GLY A 98 7.90 -37.38 5.05
C GLY A 98 7.21 -36.21 5.77
N LEU A 99 5.91 -36.11 5.58
CA LEU A 99 5.06 -35.07 6.17
C LEU A 99 4.79 -35.36 7.66
N ILE A 100 4.97 -34.34 8.47
CA ILE A 100 4.65 -34.32 9.92
C ILE A 100 3.50 -33.33 10.11
N ASP A 101 2.35 -33.84 10.59
CA ASP A 101 1.10 -33.08 10.74
C ASP A 101 0.39 -33.42 12.05
N PRO A 102 0.91 -32.99 13.20
CA PRO A 102 0.32 -33.28 14.50
C PRO A 102 -1.01 -32.55 14.75
N TYR A 103 -1.32 -31.50 13.99
CA TYR A 103 -2.49 -30.62 14.18
C TYR A 103 -3.54 -30.75 13.07
N HIS A 104 -3.44 -31.79 12.23
CA HIS A 104 -4.37 -32.09 11.14
C HIS A 104 -4.49 -30.94 10.10
N GLY A 105 -3.38 -30.23 9.87
CA GLY A 105 -3.33 -29.13 8.92
C GLY A 105 -3.62 -29.54 7.48
N LEU A 106 -3.24 -30.78 7.07
CA LEU A 106 -3.55 -31.33 5.77
C LEU A 106 -5.07 -31.50 5.58
N ALA A 107 -5.78 -32.01 6.58
CA ALA A 107 -7.23 -32.15 6.53
C ALA A 107 -7.94 -30.79 6.46
N ASP A 108 -7.40 -29.80 7.18
CA ASP A 108 -7.92 -28.42 7.12
C ASP A 108 -7.64 -27.77 5.77
N LEU A 109 -6.49 -28.01 5.15
CA LEU A 109 -6.20 -27.54 3.78
C LEU A 109 -7.18 -28.14 2.74
N VAL A 110 -7.42 -29.45 2.80
CA VAL A 110 -8.36 -30.14 1.90
C VAL A 110 -9.78 -29.61 2.07
N SER A 111 -10.21 -29.38 3.32
CA SER A 111 -11.52 -28.77 3.61
C SER A 111 -11.56 -27.25 3.49
N LYS A 112 -10.45 -26.62 3.09
CA LYS A 112 -10.29 -25.16 3.00
C LYS A 112 -10.61 -24.43 4.31
N ARG A 113 -10.33 -25.02 5.45
CA ARG A 113 -10.67 -24.49 6.77
C ARG A 113 -9.45 -23.83 7.39
N LEU A 114 -9.62 -22.61 7.91
CA LEU A 114 -8.62 -21.90 8.69
C LEU A 114 -9.04 -21.88 10.16
N LYS A 115 -8.29 -22.56 11.01
CA LYS A 115 -8.47 -22.56 12.46
C LYS A 115 -7.14 -22.46 13.20
N THR A 116 -7.18 -22.02 14.44
CA THR A 116 -6.02 -22.02 15.35
C THR A 116 -5.66 -23.44 15.80
N ILE A 117 -4.39 -23.65 16.13
CA ILE A 117 -3.88 -24.96 16.62
C ILE A 117 -4.25 -25.25 18.08
N ARG A 118 -4.54 -24.20 18.84
CA ARG A 118 -4.89 -24.21 20.26
C ARG A 118 -6.06 -23.29 20.50
N ASP A 119 -6.41 -23.05 21.74
CA ASP A 119 -7.43 -22.08 22.14
C ASP A 119 -7.23 -20.73 21.45
N ILE A 120 -8.30 -20.19 20.88
CA ILE A 120 -8.27 -18.97 20.05
C ILE A 120 -7.79 -17.76 20.85
N ASP A 121 -8.27 -17.63 22.09
CA ASP A 121 -7.91 -16.51 22.98
C ASP A 121 -6.41 -16.51 23.27
N ILE A 122 -5.86 -17.67 23.57
CA ILE A 122 -4.42 -17.84 23.81
C ILE A 122 -3.62 -17.49 22.57
N VAL A 123 -3.96 -18.10 21.42
CA VAL A 123 -3.23 -17.94 20.17
C VAL A 123 -3.24 -16.47 19.71
N ILE A 124 -4.38 -15.80 19.76
CA ILE A 124 -4.48 -14.42 19.30
C ILE A 124 -3.80 -13.44 20.27
N LYS A 125 -3.95 -13.63 21.60
CA LYS A 125 -3.30 -12.76 22.60
C LYS A 125 -1.78 -12.89 22.64
N GLU A 126 -1.23 -14.06 22.34
CA GLU A 126 0.23 -14.24 22.20
C GLU A 126 0.83 -13.38 21.10
N ASP A 127 0.09 -13.19 19.99
CA ASP A 127 0.50 -12.37 18.88
C ASP A 127 -0.71 -11.85 18.09
N PRO A 128 -1.26 -10.66 18.43
CA PRO A 128 -2.48 -10.15 17.83
C PRO A 128 -2.43 -9.89 16.32
N ILE A 129 -1.25 -9.82 15.71
CA ILE A 129 -1.12 -9.73 14.23
C ILE A 129 -1.76 -10.94 13.54
N ARG A 130 -1.96 -12.05 14.26
CA ARG A 130 -2.63 -13.24 13.75
C ARG A 130 -4.07 -12.96 13.28
N ILE A 131 -4.70 -11.88 13.77
CA ILE A 131 -5.97 -11.35 13.26
C ILE A 131 -5.84 -11.00 11.77
N LEU A 132 -4.88 -10.15 11.42
CA LEU A 132 -4.68 -9.74 10.03
C LEU A 132 -4.14 -10.87 9.15
N ARG A 133 -3.32 -11.75 9.71
CA ARG A 133 -2.84 -12.95 9.03
C ARG A 133 -4.00 -13.88 8.65
N ALA A 134 -5.00 -14.06 9.54
CA ALA A 134 -6.18 -14.85 9.25
C ALA A 134 -6.97 -14.27 8.08
N ILE A 135 -7.20 -12.95 8.06
CA ILE A 135 -7.87 -12.24 6.96
C ILE A 135 -7.09 -12.41 5.66
N ARG A 136 -5.76 -12.26 5.70
CA ARG A 136 -4.91 -12.44 4.52
C ARG A 136 -4.92 -13.89 3.99
N PHE A 137 -4.94 -14.90 4.85
CA PHE A 137 -5.04 -16.29 4.39
C PHE A 137 -6.43 -16.64 3.83
N TYR A 138 -7.48 -16.08 4.40
CA TYR A 138 -8.83 -16.14 3.85
C TYR A 138 -8.85 -15.60 2.43
N GLU A 139 -8.20 -14.46 2.19
CA GLU A 139 -8.07 -13.82 0.87
C GLU A 139 -7.15 -14.64 -0.05
N SER A 140 -5.85 -14.75 0.30
CA SER A 140 -4.81 -15.18 -0.65
C SER A 140 -4.76 -16.68 -0.89
N ARG A 141 -5.46 -17.49 -0.08
CA ARG A 141 -5.47 -18.95 -0.17
C ARG A 141 -6.87 -19.56 -0.33
N GLY A 142 -7.89 -18.72 -0.37
CA GLY A 142 -9.28 -19.16 -0.44
C GLY A 142 -9.68 -20.05 0.74
N LEU A 143 -9.09 -19.83 1.91
CA LEU A 143 -9.38 -20.59 3.13
C LEU A 143 -10.56 -19.94 3.85
N ILE A 144 -11.50 -20.75 4.35
CA ILE A 144 -12.68 -20.29 5.10
C ILE A 144 -12.33 -20.27 6.58
N LEU A 145 -12.50 -19.11 7.24
CA LEU A 145 -12.30 -19.02 8.68
C LEU A 145 -13.31 -19.89 9.43
N ASP A 146 -12.83 -20.63 10.40
CA ASP A 146 -13.71 -21.24 11.40
C ASP A 146 -14.61 -20.16 12.03
N LEU A 147 -15.88 -20.47 12.26
CA LEU A 147 -16.88 -19.49 12.72
C LEU A 147 -16.47 -18.85 14.07
N ASP A 148 -15.92 -19.66 14.98
CA ASP A 148 -15.48 -19.17 16.29
C ASP A 148 -14.28 -18.21 16.13
N LEU A 149 -13.32 -18.53 15.25
CA LEU A 149 -12.19 -17.66 14.94
C LEU A 149 -12.67 -16.36 14.33
N LYS A 150 -13.60 -16.39 13.36
CA LYS A 150 -14.18 -15.20 12.74
C LYS A 150 -14.86 -14.31 13.79
N ASN A 151 -15.74 -14.89 14.62
CA ASN A 151 -16.43 -14.16 15.66
C ASN A 151 -15.48 -13.56 16.70
N TYR A 152 -14.41 -14.29 17.04
CA TYR A 152 -13.37 -13.79 17.93
C TYR A 152 -12.64 -12.58 17.34
N ILE A 153 -12.24 -12.64 16.07
CA ILE A 153 -11.57 -11.55 15.34
C ILE A 153 -12.43 -10.28 15.36
N LEU A 154 -13.72 -10.40 15.00
CA LEU A 154 -14.62 -9.25 14.94
C LEU A 154 -14.82 -8.59 16.30
N LYS A 155 -14.85 -9.37 17.40
CA LYS A 155 -15.01 -8.85 18.77
C LYS A 155 -13.75 -8.26 19.36
N ASN A 156 -12.58 -8.72 18.92
CA ASN A 156 -11.29 -8.38 19.54
C ASN A 156 -10.34 -7.60 18.62
N ALA A 157 -10.88 -6.89 17.63
CA ALA A 157 -10.11 -6.09 16.67
C ALA A 157 -9.17 -5.07 17.34
N SER A 158 -9.55 -4.54 18.51
CA SER A 158 -8.77 -3.57 19.29
C SER A 158 -7.42 -4.09 19.78
N LEU A 159 -7.22 -5.42 19.86
CA LEU A 159 -5.93 -6.03 20.19
C LEU A 159 -4.82 -5.65 19.19
N LEU A 160 -5.20 -5.23 17.98
CA LEU A 160 -4.25 -4.74 16.98
C LEU A 160 -3.55 -3.44 17.37
N ASN A 161 -4.08 -2.68 18.33
CA ASN A 161 -3.45 -1.45 18.80
C ASN A 161 -2.08 -1.70 19.46
N ASP A 162 -1.85 -2.89 19.99
CA ASP A 162 -0.60 -3.30 20.62
C ASP A 162 0.44 -3.88 19.64
N VAL A 163 0.06 -4.00 18.35
CA VAL A 163 0.93 -4.55 17.32
C VAL A 163 1.84 -3.48 16.74
N LYS A 164 3.10 -3.83 16.47
CA LYS A 164 4.05 -2.95 15.77
C LYS A 164 3.51 -2.57 14.38
N ASN A 165 3.52 -1.29 14.08
CA ASN A 165 2.91 -0.71 12.89
C ASN A 165 3.47 -1.26 11.56
N GLU A 166 4.76 -1.59 11.52
CA GLU A 166 5.39 -2.20 10.33
C GLU A 166 4.84 -3.60 10.03
N ARG A 167 4.42 -4.33 11.08
CA ARG A 167 3.80 -5.65 10.89
C ARG A 167 2.38 -5.51 10.35
N ILE A 168 1.62 -4.51 10.85
CA ILE A 168 0.28 -4.19 10.31
C ILE A 168 0.39 -3.86 8.82
N GLN A 169 1.31 -2.97 8.43
CA GLN A 169 1.54 -2.62 7.03
C GLN A 169 1.76 -3.86 6.13
N LYS A 170 2.60 -4.79 6.59
CA LYS A 170 2.91 -6.01 5.82
C LYS A 170 1.69 -6.90 5.59
N GLU A 171 0.77 -6.96 6.54
CA GLU A 171 -0.42 -7.81 6.43
C GLU A 171 -1.58 -7.14 5.70
N ILE A 172 -1.73 -5.81 5.79
CA ILE A 172 -2.81 -5.10 5.08
C ILE A 172 -2.52 -4.89 3.59
N ASN A 173 -1.25 -4.71 3.20
CA ASN A 173 -0.90 -4.46 1.80
C ASN A 173 -1.40 -5.58 0.84
N PRO A 174 -1.19 -6.87 1.13
CA PRO A 174 -1.75 -7.94 0.29
C PRO A 174 -3.28 -7.90 0.19
N ILE A 175 -3.97 -7.55 1.28
CA ILE A 175 -5.44 -7.41 1.28
C ILE A 175 -5.86 -6.31 0.29
N PHE A 176 -5.20 -5.15 0.32
CA PHE A 176 -5.45 -4.08 -0.64
C PHE A 176 -5.08 -4.46 -2.08
N LEU A 177 -4.13 -5.39 -2.28
CA LEU A 177 -3.71 -5.86 -3.61
C LEU A 177 -4.50 -7.08 -4.11
N SER A 178 -5.47 -7.57 -3.35
CA SER A 178 -6.35 -8.65 -3.78
C SER A 178 -7.23 -8.25 -4.99
N ASP A 179 -7.84 -9.22 -5.64
CA ASP A 179 -8.72 -8.95 -6.79
C ASP A 179 -9.90 -8.06 -6.40
N LYS A 180 -10.46 -8.29 -5.21
CA LYS A 180 -11.63 -7.56 -4.71
C LYS A 180 -11.51 -7.21 -3.23
N PRO A 181 -10.69 -6.20 -2.89
CA PRO A 181 -10.40 -5.84 -1.51
C PRO A 181 -11.63 -5.45 -0.69
N SER A 182 -12.69 -4.94 -1.34
CA SER A 182 -13.92 -4.57 -0.64
C SER A 182 -14.60 -5.75 0.05
N ASP A 183 -14.54 -6.95 -0.51
CA ASP A 183 -15.18 -8.13 0.08
C ASP A 183 -14.58 -8.43 1.46
N TYR A 184 -13.25 -8.35 1.58
CA TYR A 184 -12.53 -8.57 2.86
C TYR A 184 -12.73 -7.42 3.83
N ILE A 185 -12.71 -6.18 3.35
CA ILE A 185 -12.93 -5.00 4.20
C ILE A 185 -14.37 -4.99 4.74
N ASN A 186 -15.37 -5.34 3.93
CA ASN A 186 -16.77 -5.46 4.36
C ASN A 186 -16.96 -6.59 5.39
N GLU A 187 -16.37 -7.76 5.11
CA GLU A 187 -16.49 -8.95 5.97
C GLU A 187 -15.87 -8.72 7.36
N PHE A 188 -14.76 -7.96 7.42
CA PHE A 188 -13.99 -7.69 8.62
C PHE A 188 -13.96 -6.20 8.97
N LYS A 189 -15.03 -5.47 8.69
CA LYS A 189 -15.09 -4.01 8.85
C LYS A 189 -14.71 -3.53 10.26
N GLU A 190 -15.03 -4.28 11.31
CA GLU A 190 -14.67 -3.96 12.69
C GLU A 190 -13.14 -3.89 12.87
N VAL A 191 -12.40 -4.72 12.14
CA VAL A 191 -10.92 -4.70 12.12
C VAL A 191 -10.43 -3.43 11.44
N PHE A 192 -11.01 -3.08 10.29
CA PHE A 192 -10.64 -1.85 9.57
C PHE A 192 -11.07 -0.58 10.30
N PHE A 193 -12.18 -0.60 11.03
CA PHE A 193 -12.57 0.49 11.92
C PHE A 193 -11.60 0.68 13.10
N ALA A 194 -11.08 -0.41 13.66
CA ALA A 194 -10.05 -0.33 14.70
C ALA A 194 -8.72 0.22 14.16
N LEU A 195 -8.34 -0.14 12.94
CA LEU A 195 -7.12 0.35 12.28
C LEU A 195 -7.25 1.80 11.80
N PHE A 196 -8.42 2.16 11.27
CA PHE A 196 -8.74 3.45 10.66
C PHE A 196 -10.05 4.02 11.23
N PRO A 197 -10.06 4.51 12.49
CA PRO A 197 -11.27 4.96 13.16
C PRO A 197 -12.17 5.94 12.37
N PRO A 198 -11.65 6.89 11.55
CA PRO A 198 -12.52 7.74 10.73
C PRO A 198 -13.40 6.98 9.74
N LEU A 199 -13.00 5.79 9.33
CA LEU A 199 -13.80 4.93 8.44
C LEU A 199 -15.13 4.50 9.07
N LEU A 200 -15.18 4.36 10.41
CA LEU A 200 -16.42 4.06 11.14
C LEU A 200 -17.45 5.16 10.95
N ASN A 201 -17.03 6.43 10.94
CA ASN A 201 -17.92 7.57 10.73
C ASN A 201 -18.51 7.58 9.30
N CYS A 202 -17.81 6.98 8.34
CA CYS A 202 -18.27 6.86 6.95
C CYS A 202 -19.37 5.79 6.77
N TYR A 203 -19.42 4.80 7.67
CA TYR A 203 -20.36 3.69 7.58
C TYR A 203 -21.77 4.12 7.95
N GLY A 204 -22.72 3.93 7.02
CA GLY A 204 -24.10 4.35 7.19
C GLY A 204 -24.31 5.88 7.12
N PHE A 205 -23.29 6.66 6.75
CA PHE A 205 -23.42 8.12 6.64
C PHE A 205 -24.17 8.52 5.36
N ASP A 206 -25.40 8.99 5.52
CA ASP A 206 -26.21 9.50 4.40
C ASP A 206 -25.69 10.86 3.93
N GLN A 207 -25.14 10.89 2.71
CA GLN A 207 -24.54 12.09 2.12
C GLN A 207 -25.55 13.19 1.78
N LYS A 208 -26.86 12.90 1.79
CA LYS A 208 -27.94 13.83 1.38
C LYS A 208 -27.70 14.46 -0.01
N CYS A 209 -27.07 13.73 -0.89
CA CYS A 209 -26.72 14.13 -2.26
C CYS A 209 -27.25 13.14 -3.30
N PRO A 210 -28.58 12.91 -3.43
CA PRO A 210 -29.14 11.83 -4.23
C PRO A 210 -28.80 11.94 -5.72
N LYS A 211 -28.46 13.13 -6.21
CA LYS A 211 -28.02 13.34 -7.59
C LYS A 211 -26.67 12.67 -7.89
N TRP A 212 -25.80 12.55 -6.87
CA TRP A 212 -24.43 12.09 -7.05
C TRP A 212 -24.15 10.75 -6.37
N HIS A 213 -24.83 10.48 -5.25
CA HIS A 213 -24.55 9.34 -4.38
C HIS A 213 -25.82 8.61 -3.94
N ASN A 214 -25.93 7.33 -4.31
CA ASN A 214 -26.96 6.40 -3.82
C ASN A 214 -26.42 5.53 -2.67
N PHE A 215 -25.16 5.71 -2.28
CA PHE A 215 -24.46 4.95 -1.27
C PHE A 215 -24.02 5.86 -0.14
N ASP A 216 -23.89 5.31 1.06
CA ASP A 216 -23.12 5.96 2.11
C ASP A 216 -21.63 6.09 1.71
N ILE A 217 -20.86 6.89 2.45
CA ILE A 217 -19.45 7.16 2.11
C ILE A 217 -18.62 5.87 2.13
N PHE A 218 -18.87 4.96 3.09
CA PHE A 218 -18.16 3.69 3.19
C PHE A 218 -18.41 2.80 1.97
N ASN A 219 -19.68 2.55 1.61
CA ASN A 219 -20.03 1.70 0.48
C ASN A 219 -19.59 2.31 -0.85
N HIS A 220 -19.64 3.65 -0.99
CA HIS A 220 -19.03 4.35 -2.13
C HIS A 220 -17.52 4.06 -2.20
N THR A 221 -16.79 4.27 -1.10
CA THR A 221 -15.34 4.01 -1.02
C THR A 221 -15.00 2.57 -1.40
N MET A 222 -15.77 1.59 -0.95
CA MET A 222 -15.57 0.17 -1.32
C MET A 222 -15.71 -0.06 -2.84
N LYS A 223 -16.70 0.56 -3.47
CA LYS A 223 -16.88 0.47 -4.93
C LYS A 223 -15.77 1.17 -5.70
N VAL A 224 -15.34 2.35 -5.24
CA VAL A 224 -14.20 3.06 -5.83
C VAL A 224 -12.95 2.21 -5.74
N LEU A 225 -12.68 1.62 -4.59
CA LEU A 225 -11.54 0.75 -4.35
C LEU A 225 -11.49 -0.44 -5.34
N ASP A 226 -12.61 -1.16 -5.51
CA ASP A 226 -12.69 -2.29 -6.44
C ASP A 226 -12.59 -1.87 -7.92
N SER A 227 -12.97 -0.62 -8.23
CA SER A 227 -12.89 -0.08 -9.59
C SER A 227 -11.48 0.37 -9.98
N THR A 228 -10.51 0.31 -9.06
CA THR A 228 -9.12 0.65 -9.34
C THR A 228 -8.32 -0.53 -9.91
N LYS A 229 -7.28 -0.22 -10.68
CA LYS A 229 -6.27 -1.22 -11.03
C LYS A 229 -5.54 -1.71 -9.78
N CYS A 230 -4.95 -2.92 -9.86
CA CYS A 230 -4.13 -3.48 -8.80
C CYS A 230 -2.79 -2.73 -8.67
N ASP A 231 -2.84 -1.54 -8.10
CA ASP A 231 -1.71 -0.68 -7.74
C ASP A 231 -1.93 -0.16 -6.32
N LEU A 232 -0.97 -0.37 -5.42
CA LEU A 232 -1.14 -0.07 -4.01
C LEU A 232 -1.32 1.43 -3.74
N ILE A 233 -0.64 2.31 -4.50
CA ILE A 233 -0.79 3.77 -4.36
C ILE A 233 -2.20 4.18 -4.77
N LEU A 234 -2.68 3.68 -5.90
CA LEU A 234 -4.02 3.99 -6.40
C LEU A 234 -5.10 3.49 -5.45
N ARG A 235 -4.98 2.26 -4.94
CA ARG A 235 -5.94 1.66 -4.00
C ARG A 235 -5.95 2.33 -2.64
N MET A 236 -4.79 2.69 -2.11
CA MET A 236 -4.74 3.50 -0.89
C MET A 236 -5.31 4.90 -1.12
N SER A 237 -5.09 5.50 -2.28
CA SER A 237 -5.71 6.79 -2.62
C SER A 237 -7.24 6.67 -2.71
N ALA A 238 -7.76 5.60 -3.33
CA ALA A 238 -9.19 5.31 -3.37
C ALA A 238 -9.78 5.06 -1.98
N PHE A 239 -9.05 4.38 -1.10
CA PHE A 239 -9.49 4.12 0.27
C PHE A 239 -9.61 5.39 1.11
N PHE A 240 -8.70 6.34 0.93
CA PHE A 240 -8.67 7.57 1.72
C PHE A 240 -9.41 8.75 1.08
N HIS A 241 -9.74 8.75 -0.22
CA HIS A 241 -10.17 9.96 -0.95
C HIS A 241 -11.32 10.73 -0.29
N ASP A 242 -12.31 10.01 0.22
CA ASP A 242 -13.53 10.57 0.81
C ASP A 242 -13.61 10.45 2.34
N MET A 243 -12.57 9.93 3.00
CA MET A 243 -12.58 9.65 4.44
C MET A 243 -12.84 10.90 5.31
N GLY A 244 -12.49 12.08 4.81
CA GLY A 244 -12.72 13.37 5.47
C GLY A 244 -14.11 13.97 5.28
N LYS A 245 -14.98 13.38 4.47
CA LYS A 245 -16.32 13.94 4.18
C LYS A 245 -17.17 14.14 5.42
N CYS A 246 -17.16 13.18 6.36
CA CYS A 246 -17.97 13.26 7.57
C CYS A 246 -17.65 14.48 8.42
N ASP A 247 -16.37 14.88 8.49
CA ASP A 247 -15.93 16.04 9.29
C ASP A 247 -16.24 17.38 8.58
N CYS A 248 -16.48 17.34 7.28
CA CYS A 248 -16.70 18.51 6.43
C CYS A 248 -18.16 18.66 6.00
N TYR A 249 -19.05 17.86 6.57
CA TYR A 249 -20.47 17.87 6.20
C TYR A 249 -21.20 19.13 6.65
N VAL A 250 -21.87 19.76 5.72
CA VAL A 250 -22.80 20.88 5.98
C VAL A 250 -24.09 20.63 5.21
N LEU A 251 -25.23 20.66 5.89
CA LEU A 251 -26.52 20.60 5.24
C LEU A 251 -26.91 22.00 4.74
N GLY A 252 -27.13 22.15 3.43
CA GLY A 252 -27.58 23.39 2.82
C GLY A 252 -29.07 23.66 3.13
N ASP A 253 -29.51 24.90 2.93
CA ASP A 253 -30.91 25.32 3.10
C ASP A 253 -31.87 24.60 2.14
N ASP A 254 -31.33 24.07 1.04
CA ASP A 254 -32.02 23.24 0.04
C ASP A 254 -32.14 21.77 0.44
N GLY A 255 -31.64 21.39 1.62
CA GLY A 255 -31.59 20.02 2.11
C GLY A 255 -30.53 19.14 1.45
N VAL A 256 -29.61 19.73 0.67
CA VAL A 256 -28.50 19.01 0.03
C VAL A 256 -27.26 19.06 0.91
N GLY A 257 -26.56 17.93 1.02
CA GLY A 257 -25.29 17.83 1.74
C GLY A 257 -24.12 18.41 0.95
N HIS A 258 -23.28 19.19 1.61
CA HIS A 258 -22.05 19.76 1.07
C HIS A 258 -20.85 19.34 1.91
N PHE A 259 -19.68 19.17 1.26
CA PHE A 259 -18.47 18.64 1.88
C PHE A 259 -17.25 19.53 1.56
N TYR A 260 -17.30 20.77 1.99
CA TYR A 260 -16.26 21.77 1.68
C TYR A 260 -14.90 21.36 2.24
N ASN A 261 -13.86 21.39 1.38
CA ASN A 261 -12.49 21.04 1.73
C ASN A 261 -12.28 19.58 2.23
N HIS A 262 -13.20 18.66 1.94
CA HIS A 262 -13.06 17.27 2.36
C HIS A 262 -11.78 16.62 1.80
N ALA A 263 -11.31 17.02 0.62
CA ALA A 263 -10.08 16.51 0.03
C ALA A 263 -8.84 16.83 0.89
N VAL A 264 -8.81 18.03 1.50
CA VAL A 264 -7.76 18.42 2.46
C VAL A 264 -7.83 17.53 3.71
N LYS A 265 -9.04 17.36 4.25
CA LYS A 265 -9.24 16.52 5.44
C LYS A 265 -8.93 15.05 5.19
N SER A 266 -9.28 14.55 4.02
CA SER A 266 -8.96 13.20 3.57
C SER A 266 -7.43 13.00 3.43
N GLU A 267 -6.72 14.01 2.90
CA GLU A 267 -5.24 14.01 2.81
C GLU A 267 -4.60 13.98 4.20
N GLU A 268 -5.10 14.76 5.17
CA GLU A 268 -4.65 14.72 6.56
C GLU A 268 -4.76 13.29 7.15
N TYR A 269 -5.89 12.62 6.95
CA TYR A 269 -6.08 11.24 7.38
C TYR A 269 -5.14 10.26 6.66
N ALA A 270 -4.99 10.38 5.34
CA ALA A 270 -4.05 9.56 4.59
C ALA A 270 -2.62 9.69 5.15
N ARG A 271 -2.16 10.92 5.33
CA ARG A 271 -0.83 11.22 5.88
C ARG A 271 -0.66 10.67 7.30
N LEU A 272 -1.65 10.88 8.16
CA LEU A 272 -1.64 10.39 9.55
C LEU A 272 -1.46 8.86 9.60
N TYR A 273 -2.34 8.11 8.91
CA TYR A 273 -2.36 6.65 9.00
C TYR A 273 -1.22 6.00 8.24
N LEU A 274 -0.84 6.50 7.08
CA LEU A 274 0.30 5.98 6.35
C LEU A 274 1.62 6.23 7.11
N THR A 275 1.75 7.37 7.79
CA THR A 275 2.88 7.64 8.69
C THR A 275 2.86 6.72 9.91
N LYS A 276 1.69 6.56 10.55
CA LYS A 276 1.49 5.61 11.67
C LYS A 276 1.96 4.21 11.28
N TYR A 277 1.53 3.71 10.13
CA TYR A 277 1.87 2.36 9.66
C TYR A 277 3.22 2.29 8.92
N LYS A 278 4.08 3.32 9.05
CA LYS A 278 5.49 3.30 8.61
C LYS A 278 5.69 3.11 7.10
N TYR A 279 4.77 3.62 6.29
CA TYR A 279 5.05 3.75 4.86
C TYR A 279 6.21 4.73 4.63
N ASN A 280 6.99 4.52 3.58
CA ASN A 280 8.06 5.44 3.25
C ASN A 280 7.50 6.78 2.72
N LYS A 281 8.29 7.85 2.89
CA LYS A 281 7.89 9.22 2.52
C LYS A 281 7.41 9.33 1.07
N TYR A 282 8.11 8.66 0.15
CA TYR A 282 7.76 8.67 -1.27
C TYR A 282 6.36 8.12 -1.54
N PHE A 283 5.99 7.01 -0.88
CA PHE A 283 4.65 6.42 -0.97
C PHE A 283 3.59 7.36 -0.37
N ILE A 284 3.84 7.89 0.84
CA ILE A 284 2.94 8.81 1.53
C ILE A 284 2.65 10.04 0.67
N ASP A 285 3.70 10.69 0.16
CA ASP A 285 3.54 11.92 -0.60
C ASP A 285 2.73 11.69 -1.89
N ARG A 286 2.88 10.55 -2.56
CA ARG A 286 2.11 10.21 -3.75
C ARG A 286 0.63 9.94 -3.44
N VAL A 287 0.33 9.16 -2.42
CA VAL A 287 -1.07 8.89 -2.00
C VAL A 287 -1.73 10.20 -1.59
N CYS A 288 -1.10 10.97 -0.73
CA CYS A 288 -1.61 12.26 -0.26
C CYS A 288 -1.84 13.24 -1.41
N HIS A 289 -0.94 13.29 -2.38
CA HIS A 289 -1.09 14.12 -3.58
C HIS A 289 -2.32 13.72 -4.41
N LEU A 290 -2.53 12.43 -4.66
CA LEU A 290 -3.71 11.93 -5.36
C LEU A 290 -4.99 12.24 -4.60
N VAL A 291 -5.00 12.02 -3.28
CA VAL A 291 -6.15 12.30 -2.40
C VAL A 291 -6.47 13.79 -2.39
N TYR A 292 -5.48 14.67 -2.28
CA TYR A 292 -5.69 16.12 -2.29
C TYR A 292 -6.34 16.62 -3.58
N TYR A 293 -5.92 16.06 -4.73
CA TYR A 293 -6.41 16.50 -6.04
C TYR A 293 -7.61 15.72 -6.57
N HIS A 294 -8.09 14.67 -5.87
CA HIS A 294 -9.13 13.78 -6.41
C HIS A 294 -10.40 14.52 -6.81
N ASP A 295 -10.80 15.56 -6.09
CA ASP A 295 -12.02 16.36 -6.37
C ASP A 295 -11.75 17.59 -7.26
N TYR A 296 -10.52 17.75 -7.80
CA TYR A 296 -10.21 18.90 -8.68
C TYR A 296 -11.14 18.91 -9.91
N PRO A 297 -11.82 20.06 -10.19
CA PRO A 297 -12.79 20.17 -11.28
C PRO A 297 -12.08 20.30 -12.63
N LEU A 298 -11.60 19.17 -13.17
CA LEU A 298 -10.89 19.16 -14.45
C LEU A 298 -11.87 19.07 -15.63
N VAL A 299 -11.82 20.07 -16.51
CA VAL A 299 -12.65 20.17 -17.72
C VAL A 299 -11.81 19.78 -18.95
N PRO A 300 -12.36 19.02 -19.94
CA PRO A 300 -11.63 18.56 -21.12
C PRO A 300 -11.39 19.70 -22.15
N LYS A 301 -10.61 20.71 -21.77
CA LYS A 301 -10.11 21.78 -22.59
C LYS A 301 -8.60 21.88 -22.49
N GLU A 302 -7.86 21.92 -23.60
CA GLU A 302 -6.39 21.91 -23.62
C GLU A 302 -5.79 22.90 -22.60
N ARG A 303 -6.29 24.11 -22.52
CA ARG A 303 -5.81 25.13 -21.56
C ARG A 303 -5.99 24.71 -20.11
N ASN A 304 -7.12 24.07 -19.76
CA ASN A 304 -7.42 23.66 -18.39
C ASN A 304 -6.58 22.45 -18.00
N VAL A 305 -6.45 21.48 -18.91
CA VAL A 305 -5.61 20.30 -18.73
C VAL A 305 -4.14 20.71 -18.57
N LEU A 306 -3.66 21.62 -19.41
CA LEU A 306 -2.28 22.11 -19.29
C LEU A 306 -2.04 22.83 -17.95
N ARG A 307 -2.97 23.68 -17.50
CA ARG A 307 -2.89 24.31 -16.18
C ARG A 307 -2.85 23.28 -15.06
N PHE A 308 -3.71 22.27 -15.13
CA PHE A 308 -3.74 21.17 -14.16
C PHE A 308 -2.43 20.42 -14.14
N ILE A 309 -1.87 20.05 -15.29
CA ILE A 309 -0.57 19.36 -15.37
C ILE A 309 0.53 20.17 -14.68
N TYR A 310 0.53 21.48 -14.79
CA TYR A 310 1.53 22.32 -14.12
C TYR A 310 1.35 22.41 -12.61
N GLN A 311 0.13 22.29 -12.11
CA GLN A 311 -0.16 22.27 -10.67
C GLN A 311 0.08 20.89 -10.08
N PHE A 312 -0.39 19.86 -10.75
CA PHE A 312 -0.34 18.47 -10.29
C PHE A 312 1.03 17.82 -10.57
N GLY A 313 1.70 18.22 -11.65
CA GLY A 313 2.90 17.56 -12.14
C GLY A 313 2.59 16.45 -13.15
N THR A 314 3.64 15.91 -13.77
CA THR A 314 3.51 14.94 -14.87
C THR A 314 3.55 13.48 -14.41
N LYS A 315 4.04 13.23 -13.18
CA LYS A 315 4.45 11.91 -12.75
C LYS A 315 3.30 10.91 -12.55
N ASP A 316 2.23 11.37 -11.92
CA ASP A 316 1.14 10.50 -11.45
C ASP A 316 -0.20 10.77 -12.19
N LEU A 317 -0.12 11.34 -13.41
CA LEU A 317 -1.32 11.68 -14.21
C LEU A 317 -2.18 10.45 -14.51
N ASP A 318 -1.56 9.30 -14.83
CA ASP A 318 -2.30 8.06 -15.10
C ASP A 318 -3.00 7.53 -13.84
N LEU A 319 -2.36 7.62 -12.67
CA LEU A 319 -2.97 7.24 -11.40
C LEU A 319 -4.10 8.20 -11.03
N TYR A 320 -3.92 9.50 -11.26
CA TYR A 320 -4.97 10.50 -11.05
C TYR A 320 -6.20 10.24 -11.92
N LEU A 321 -6.02 10.00 -13.22
CA LEU A 321 -7.13 9.66 -14.12
C LEU A 321 -7.77 8.33 -13.72
N GLY A 322 -6.97 7.36 -13.28
CA GLY A 322 -7.43 6.09 -12.73
C GLY A 322 -8.34 6.29 -11.51
N LEU A 323 -7.95 7.16 -10.58
CA LEU A 323 -8.74 7.49 -9.39
C LEU A 323 -10.05 8.22 -9.77
N LYS A 324 -9.98 9.23 -10.65
CA LYS A 324 -11.18 9.94 -11.17
C LYS A 324 -12.17 8.98 -11.84
N ARG A 325 -11.66 8.04 -12.64
CA ARG A 325 -12.48 7.01 -13.31
C ARG A 325 -13.13 6.09 -12.29
N ALA A 326 -12.37 5.61 -11.31
CA ALA A 326 -12.86 4.74 -10.26
C ALA A 326 -13.91 5.44 -9.38
N ASP A 327 -13.73 6.70 -9.05
CA ASP A 327 -14.69 7.52 -8.32
C ASP A 327 -16.05 7.61 -9.07
N ILE A 328 -16.02 7.89 -10.37
CA ILE A 328 -17.25 7.89 -11.20
C ILE A 328 -17.91 6.52 -11.22
N LEU A 329 -17.14 5.43 -11.34
CA LEU A 329 -17.67 4.05 -11.31
C LEU A 329 -18.24 3.66 -9.94
N GLY A 330 -17.77 4.30 -8.87
CA GLY A 330 -18.32 4.16 -7.51
C GLY A 330 -19.66 4.88 -7.31
N GLN A 331 -20.06 5.75 -8.21
CA GLN A 331 -21.32 6.50 -8.18
C GLN A 331 -22.47 5.71 -8.86
N THR A 332 -23.57 6.40 -9.15
CA THR A 332 -24.70 5.78 -9.86
C THR A 332 -24.39 5.58 -11.34
N PRO A 333 -24.91 4.51 -11.99
CA PRO A 333 -24.70 4.31 -13.43
C PRO A 333 -25.13 5.47 -14.31
N ASP A 334 -26.13 6.24 -13.89
CA ASP A 334 -26.61 7.43 -14.61
C ASP A 334 -25.52 8.52 -14.78
N LEU A 335 -24.46 8.44 -14.00
CA LEU A 335 -23.33 9.38 -14.07
C LEU A 335 -22.15 8.87 -14.92
N TYR A 336 -22.24 7.65 -15.48
CA TYR A 336 -21.13 7.07 -16.26
C TYR A 336 -20.86 7.80 -17.57
N TYR A 337 -21.77 8.63 -18.08
CA TYR A 337 -21.47 9.53 -19.19
C TYR A 337 -20.27 10.46 -18.91
N ARG A 338 -19.95 10.71 -17.62
CA ARG A 338 -18.79 11.51 -17.22
C ARG A 338 -17.45 10.84 -17.53
N LEU A 339 -17.45 9.52 -17.80
CA LEU A 339 -16.25 8.78 -18.23
C LEU A 339 -15.75 9.31 -19.59
N GLU A 340 -16.64 9.75 -20.48
CA GLU A 340 -16.27 10.35 -21.78
C GLU A 340 -15.35 11.57 -21.58
N ALA A 341 -15.66 12.42 -20.59
CA ALA A 341 -14.80 13.56 -20.27
C ALA A 341 -13.40 13.14 -19.77
N ILE A 342 -13.29 12.02 -19.06
CA ILE A 342 -11.99 11.47 -18.65
C ILE A 342 -11.21 10.95 -19.87
N ASP A 343 -11.88 10.31 -20.83
CA ASP A 343 -11.26 9.83 -22.07
C ASP A 343 -10.77 10.99 -22.92
N GLU A 344 -11.55 12.07 -23.04
CA GLU A 344 -11.15 13.31 -23.72
C GLU A 344 -9.93 13.95 -23.05
N ILE A 345 -9.91 14.03 -21.70
CA ILE A 345 -8.78 14.56 -20.92
C ILE A 345 -7.53 13.71 -21.20
N GLN A 346 -7.66 12.40 -21.19
CA GLN A 346 -6.54 11.48 -21.48
C GLN A 346 -5.99 11.69 -22.89
N ALA A 347 -6.87 11.88 -23.89
CA ALA A 347 -6.48 12.18 -25.25
C ALA A 347 -5.76 13.53 -25.37
N ILE A 348 -6.25 14.56 -24.67
CA ILE A 348 -5.60 15.87 -24.60
C ILE A 348 -4.21 15.75 -23.96
N ILE A 349 -4.07 15.04 -22.84
CA ILE A 349 -2.79 14.82 -22.17
C ILE A 349 -1.81 14.16 -23.15
N LYS A 350 -2.23 13.08 -23.82
CA LYS A 350 -1.40 12.41 -24.83
C LYS A 350 -0.95 13.35 -25.92
N ASN A 351 -1.88 14.12 -26.48
CA ASN A 351 -1.56 15.12 -27.54
C ASN A 351 -0.55 16.17 -27.06
N LEU A 352 -0.68 16.63 -25.81
CA LEU A 352 0.24 17.60 -25.20
C LEU A 352 1.66 17.04 -25.08
N PHE A 353 1.81 15.76 -24.73
CA PHE A 353 3.11 15.09 -24.67
C PHE A 353 3.68 14.84 -26.07
N ASP A 354 2.88 14.28 -26.97
CA ASP A 354 3.32 13.93 -28.33
C ASP A 354 3.79 15.15 -29.15
N ASN A 355 3.27 16.34 -28.84
CA ASN A 355 3.62 17.60 -29.52
C ASN A 355 4.56 18.49 -28.70
N ASP A 356 5.23 17.99 -27.68
CA ASP A 356 6.17 18.74 -26.81
C ASP A 356 5.58 20.05 -26.23
N LYS A 357 4.25 20.11 -26.06
CA LYS A 357 3.58 21.28 -25.49
C LYS A 357 3.73 21.42 -23.98
N ILE A 358 4.13 20.34 -23.29
CA ILE A 358 4.39 20.35 -21.86
C ILE A 358 5.86 20.70 -21.63
N ILE A 359 6.09 21.87 -21.06
CA ILE A 359 7.43 22.33 -20.72
C ILE A 359 7.78 21.77 -19.35
N THR A 360 8.82 20.97 -19.30
CA THR A 360 9.41 20.38 -18.10
C THR A 360 10.88 20.78 -18.00
N TYR A 361 11.56 20.45 -16.92
CA TYR A 361 12.99 20.64 -16.80
C TYR A 361 13.79 19.98 -17.94
N ARG A 362 13.28 18.90 -18.57
CA ARG A 362 13.96 18.18 -19.66
C ARG A 362 14.00 18.95 -20.98
N ASN A 363 12.92 19.69 -21.28
CA ASN A 363 12.81 20.45 -22.53
C ASN A 363 12.92 21.98 -22.32
N LEU A 364 13.21 22.41 -21.09
CA LEU A 364 13.61 23.77 -20.78
C LEU A 364 14.98 24.04 -21.45
N LYS A 365 15.08 25.14 -22.21
CA LYS A 365 16.28 25.47 -22.99
C LYS A 365 17.40 26.13 -22.16
N ILE A 366 17.42 25.85 -20.85
CA ILE A 366 18.47 26.16 -19.88
C ILE A 366 18.54 25.02 -18.87
N ASN A 367 19.71 24.72 -18.36
CA ASN A 367 19.93 23.65 -17.39
C ASN A 367 20.75 24.13 -16.19
N GLY A 368 20.95 23.20 -15.23
CA GLY A 368 21.68 23.51 -14.00
C GLY A 368 23.15 23.90 -14.21
N ASP A 369 23.79 23.41 -15.27
CA ASP A 369 25.20 23.74 -15.55
C ASP A 369 25.34 25.19 -16.00
N VAL A 370 24.41 25.67 -16.85
CA VAL A 370 24.36 27.10 -17.23
C VAL A 370 24.12 27.98 -16.00
N LEU A 371 23.26 27.57 -15.05
CA LEU A 371 23.07 28.33 -13.81
C LEU A 371 24.32 28.33 -12.93
N LYS A 372 25.07 27.22 -12.86
CA LYS A 372 26.37 27.18 -12.16
C LYS A 372 27.36 28.15 -12.76
N ASP A 373 27.45 28.24 -14.09
CA ASP A 373 28.30 29.16 -14.81
C ASP A 373 27.91 30.62 -14.51
N LEU A 374 26.63 30.88 -14.22
CA LEU A 374 26.11 32.18 -13.76
C LEU A 374 26.33 32.44 -12.24
N GLY A 375 26.96 31.51 -11.53
CA GLY A 375 27.31 31.66 -10.11
C GLY A 375 26.25 31.19 -9.11
N TYR A 376 25.23 30.44 -9.55
CA TYR A 376 24.27 29.77 -8.64
C TYR A 376 24.97 28.58 -7.92
N GLN A 377 24.69 28.38 -6.63
CA GLN A 377 25.28 27.31 -5.83
C GLN A 377 24.23 26.46 -5.10
N GLY A 378 24.52 25.16 -4.90
CA GLY A 378 23.70 24.27 -4.10
C GLY A 378 22.21 24.30 -4.45
N GLU A 379 21.36 24.62 -3.47
CA GLU A 379 19.91 24.68 -3.64
C GLU A 379 19.41 25.84 -4.55
N GLU A 380 20.22 26.88 -4.73
CA GLU A 380 19.85 28.01 -5.59
C GLU A 380 19.62 27.58 -7.04
N ILE A 381 20.38 26.57 -7.52
CA ILE A 381 20.24 26.04 -8.87
C ILE A 381 18.83 25.48 -9.08
N GLY A 382 18.37 24.70 -8.13
CA GLY A 382 17.02 24.12 -8.18
C GLY A 382 15.94 25.19 -8.13
N LYS A 383 16.06 26.15 -7.20
CA LYS A 383 15.13 27.28 -7.06
C LYS A 383 15.12 28.18 -8.32
N GLY A 384 16.29 28.47 -8.87
CA GLY A 384 16.42 29.24 -10.10
C GLY A 384 15.72 28.57 -11.29
N LEU A 385 15.97 27.27 -11.50
CA LEU A 385 15.30 26.52 -12.56
C LEU A 385 13.79 26.46 -12.36
N GLU A 386 13.30 26.32 -11.13
CA GLU A 386 11.87 26.31 -10.81
C GLU A 386 11.20 27.65 -11.15
N ILE A 387 11.83 28.77 -10.77
CA ILE A 387 11.30 30.11 -11.08
C ILE A 387 11.26 30.34 -12.60
N ILE A 388 12.33 30.00 -13.32
CA ILE A 388 12.40 30.12 -14.78
C ILE A 388 11.32 29.24 -15.43
N LEU A 389 11.19 28.00 -15.00
CA LEU A 389 10.16 27.09 -15.52
C LEU A 389 8.76 27.66 -15.31
N LYS A 390 8.44 28.15 -14.10
CA LYS A 390 7.16 28.80 -13.81
C LYS A 390 6.87 30.00 -14.73
N LYS A 391 7.85 30.83 -15.00
CA LYS A 391 7.73 31.98 -15.91
C LYS A 391 7.50 31.55 -17.36
N VAL A 392 8.17 30.49 -17.82
CA VAL A 392 7.96 29.94 -19.17
C VAL A 392 6.56 29.32 -19.28
N ILE A 393 6.10 28.59 -18.28
CA ILE A 393 4.76 28.02 -18.21
C ILE A 393 3.68 29.12 -18.26
N ALA A 394 3.87 30.20 -17.50
CA ALA A 394 2.98 31.34 -17.48
C ALA A 394 2.98 32.11 -18.80
N LYS A 395 3.85 31.75 -19.76
CA LYS A 395 4.10 32.50 -21.05
C LYS A 395 4.64 33.92 -20.85
N GLU A 396 5.16 34.20 -19.64
CA GLU A 396 5.82 35.49 -19.34
C GLU A 396 7.26 35.51 -19.86
N LEU A 397 7.85 34.32 -20.05
CA LEU A 397 9.19 34.15 -20.58
C LEU A 397 9.16 33.11 -21.72
N LYS A 398 9.83 33.40 -22.83
CA LYS A 398 9.92 32.46 -23.96
C LYS A 398 10.98 31.40 -23.65
N ASN A 399 10.68 30.14 -23.94
CA ASN A 399 11.64 29.01 -23.81
C ASN A 399 12.69 29.08 -24.95
N ASN A 400 13.53 30.09 -24.89
CA ASN A 400 14.63 30.35 -25.83
C ASN A 400 15.92 30.53 -25.04
N PRO A 401 17.07 29.92 -25.44
CA PRO A 401 18.31 29.95 -24.67
C PRO A 401 18.73 31.36 -24.26
N ASP A 402 18.75 32.31 -25.19
CA ASP A 402 19.22 33.66 -24.93
C ASP A 402 18.30 34.43 -23.96
N LYS A 403 16.97 34.25 -24.08
CA LYS A 403 16.00 34.85 -23.17
C LYS A 403 16.06 34.27 -21.77
N LEU A 404 16.24 32.94 -21.68
CA LEU A 404 16.36 32.24 -20.40
C LEU A 404 17.68 32.60 -19.69
N TYR A 405 18.78 32.71 -20.46
CA TYR A 405 20.08 33.12 -19.93
C TYR A 405 20.01 34.56 -19.38
N ALA A 406 19.48 35.51 -20.15
CA ALA A 406 19.34 36.89 -19.70
C ALA A 406 18.50 36.99 -18.42
N TYR A 407 17.37 36.27 -18.37
CA TYR A 407 16.52 36.26 -17.18
C TYR A 407 17.19 35.57 -15.98
N ALA A 408 17.95 34.49 -16.19
CA ALA A 408 18.69 33.83 -15.13
C ALA A 408 19.77 34.75 -14.54
N LEU A 409 20.44 35.53 -15.38
CA LEU A 409 21.41 36.49 -14.92
C LEU A 409 20.78 37.60 -14.04
N GLU A 410 19.65 38.15 -14.48
CA GLU A 410 18.85 39.13 -13.73
C GLU A 410 18.37 38.57 -12.39
N LEU A 411 17.81 37.36 -12.40
CA LEU A 411 17.31 36.67 -11.22
C LEU A 411 18.43 36.46 -10.18
N LYS A 412 19.67 36.14 -10.60
CA LYS A 412 20.79 35.96 -9.69
C LYS A 412 21.14 37.24 -8.94
N TYR A 413 21.09 38.40 -9.62
CA TYR A 413 21.33 39.70 -8.97
C TYR A 413 20.29 39.98 -7.88
N HIS A 414 19.01 39.70 -8.14
CA HIS A 414 17.91 39.90 -7.18
C HIS A 414 17.97 38.93 -5.99
N LEU A 415 18.46 37.72 -6.16
CA LEU A 415 18.64 36.77 -5.07
C LEU A 415 19.76 37.22 -4.10
N ASN A 416 20.75 37.95 -4.59
CA ASN A 416 21.85 38.49 -3.77
C ASN A 416 21.50 39.80 -3.05
N GLU A 417 20.39 40.48 -3.42
CA GLU A 417 19.94 41.72 -2.76
C GLU A 417 19.00 41.44 -1.56
N VAL A 418 18.61 40.18 -1.32
CA VAL A 418 17.65 39.77 -0.25
C VAL A 418 18.37 39.05 0.91
N GLU A 419 19.68 38.76 0.78
CA GLU A 419 20.54 38.34 1.89
C GLU A 419 21.25 39.58 2.51
#